data_efb099a52d369003a54685ee41c7426d
#
_entry.id   efb099a52d369003a54685ee41c7426d
#
_cell.length_a   1.000
_cell.length_b   1.000
_cell.length_c   1.000
_cell.angle_alpha   90.00
_cell.angle_beta   90.00
_cell.angle_gamma   90.00
#
_symmetry.space_group_name_H-M   'P 1'
#
loop_
_entity.id
_entity.type
_entity.pdbx_description
1 polymer ?
#
loop_
_entity_poly.entity_id
_entity_poly.type
_entity_poly.pdbx_seq_one_letter_code
_entity_poly.pdbx_strand_id
1 'polypeptide(L)'
;MFRTTWKTVYEGHVIELVNRPWLERLLVDGKEVDRATGATWEPRSFHATVPNGNGSISLDANTHFSKSPRGLRFSVSVDGKEIYSEVKWPPRWYVAVAAACLMLLSIVVRLVS
;
A
#
# COMPACT_ATOMS: atom_id res chain seq x y z
N MET A 1 2.11 3.25 -13.91
CA MET A 1 1.63 4.62 -13.95
C MET A 1 0.89 5.00 -12.66
N PHE A 2 -0.27 4.45 -12.39
CA PHE A 2 -1.00 4.71 -11.13
C PHE A 2 -0.54 3.75 -10.04
N ARG A 3 0.68 3.98 -9.56
CA ARG A 3 1.35 3.09 -8.61
C ARG A 3 2.04 3.91 -7.53
N THR A 4 1.84 3.52 -6.28
CA THR A 4 2.56 4.08 -5.14
C THR A 4 3.37 2.96 -4.49
N THR A 5 4.62 3.23 -4.18
CA THR A 5 5.52 2.23 -3.62
C THR A 5 6.11 2.74 -2.31
N TRP A 6 6.09 1.89 -1.29
CA TRP A 6 6.84 2.07 -0.04
C TRP A 6 7.98 1.07 -0.06
N LYS A 7 9.13 1.48 0.43
CA LYS A 7 10.33 0.63 0.42
C LYS A 7 11.14 0.84 1.68
N THR A 8 11.58 -0.24 2.29
CA THR A 8 12.51 -0.22 3.42
C THR A 8 13.48 -1.38 3.32
N VAL A 9 14.54 -1.33 4.11
CA VAL A 9 15.56 -2.39 4.15
C VAL A 9 15.69 -2.85 5.58
N TYR A 10 15.71 -4.17 5.79
CA TYR A 10 15.91 -4.79 7.09
C TYR A 10 16.84 -5.97 6.94
N GLU A 11 18.00 -5.91 7.64
CA GLU A 11 19.02 -6.97 7.61
C GLU A 11 19.37 -7.46 6.21
N GLY A 12 19.53 -6.52 5.27
CA GLY A 12 19.87 -6.82 3.89
C GLY A 12 18.68 -7.20 3.00
N HIS A 13 17.48 -7.37 3.57
CA HIS A 13 16.27 -7.64 2.80
C HIS A 13 15.60 -6.34 2.39
N VAL A 14 15.23 -6.24 1.11
CA VAL A 14 14.46 -5.10 0.59
C VAL A 14 12.99 -5.45 0.66
N ILE A 15 12.24 -4.69 1.45
CA ILE A 15 10.81 -4.91 1.67
C ILE A 15 10.06 -3.78 0.97
N GLU A 16 9.15 -4.13 0.06
CA GLU A 16 8.40 -3.16 -0.72
C GLU A 16 6.91 -3.47 -0.68
N LEU A 17 6.10 -2.42 -0.59
CA LEU A 17 4.67 -2.52 -0.87
C LEU A 17 4.39 -1.74 -2.14
N VAL A 18 3.77 -2.39 -3.12
CA VAL A 18 3.33 -1.77 -4.37
C VAL A 18 1.82 -1.66 -4.34
N ASN A 19 1.32 -0.42 -4.30
CA ASN A 19 -0.11 -0.13 -4.32
C ASN A 19 -0.52 0.25 -5.73
N ARG A 20 -1.47 -0.50 -6.29
CA ARG A 20 -2.12 -0.22 -7.57
C ARG A 20 -3.63 -0.22 -7.36
N PRO A 21 -4.43 0.32 -8.29
CA PRO A 21 -5.88 0.23 -8.19
C PRO A 21 -6.31 -1.23 -8.02
N TRP A 22 -7.03 -1.53 -6.94
CA TRP A 22 -7.59 -2.85 -6.63
C TRP A 22 -6.56 -3.95 -6.34
N LEU A 23 -5.27 -3.61 -6.25
CA LEU A 23 -4.23 -4.60 -5.99
C LEU A 23 -3.10 -4.00 -5.17
N GLU A 24 -2.76 -4.65 -4.05
CA GLU A 24 -1.55 -4.35 -3.30
C GLU A 24 -0.70 -5.61 -3.21
N ARG A 25 0.60 -5.45 -3.43
CA ARG A 25 1.56 -6.55 -3.42
C ARG A 25 2.68 -6.26 -2.45
N LEU A 26 2.97 -7.24 -1.59
CA LEU A 26 4.13 -7.18 -0.71
C LEU A 26 5.27 -7.96 -1.36
N LEU A 27 6.39 -7.28 -1.57
CA LEU A 27 7.57 -7.87 -2.19
C LEU A 27 8.73 -7.91 -1.19
N VAL A 28 9.45 -9.01 -1.17
CA VAL A 28 10.71 -9.11 -0.43
C VAL A 28 11.80 -9.53 -1.42
N ASP A 29 12.83 -8.70 -1.53
CA ASP A 29 13.93 -8.89 -2.49
C ASP A 29 13.42 -9.06 -3.93
N GLY A 30 12.39 -8.28 -4.28
CA GLY A 30 11.79 -8.30 -5.61
C GLY A 30 10.80 -9.42 -5.87
N LYS A 31 10.59 -10.33 -4.91
CA LYS A 31 9.70 -11.46 -5.05
C LYS A 31 8.40 -11.22 -4.27
N GLU A 32 7.24 -11.42 -4.92
CA GLU A 32 5.95 -11.30 -4.26
C GLU A 32 5.79 -12.38 -3.20
N VAL A 33 5.54 -11.97 -1.95
CA VAL A 33 5.31 -12.90 -0.83
C VAL A 33 3.88 -12.87 -0.33
N ASP A 34 3.13 -11.81 -0.63
CA ASP A 34 1.73 -11.71 -0.29
C ASP A 34 1.05 -10.67 -1.19
N ARG A 35 -0.27 -10.73 -1.28
CA ARG A 35 -1.06 -9.75 -2.03
C ARG A 35 -2.45 -9.59 -1.42
N ALA A 36 -3.06 -8.43 -1.70
CA ALA A 36 -4.45 -8.16 -1.34
C ALA A 36 -5.14 -7.48 -2.51
N THR A 37 -6.39 -7.85 -2.76
CA THR A 37 -7.23 -7.25 -3.80
C THR A 37 -8.42 -6.55 -3.17
N GLY A 38 -9.04 -5.61 -3.90
CA GLY A 38 -10.19 -4.86 -3.45
C GLY A 38 -9.87 -3.40 -3.17
N ALA A 39 -10.76 -2.73 -2.43
CA ALA A 39 -10.67 -1.29 -2.20
C ALA A 39 -9.46 -0.91 -1.35
N THR A 40 -8.70 0.08 -1.80
CA THR A 40 -7.48 0.55 -1.13
C THR A 40 -7.74 1.15 0.25
N TRP A 41 -8.91 1.72 0.47
CA TRP A 41 -9.24 2.39 1.74
C TRP A 41 -9.55 1.44 2.88
N GLU A 42 -9.71 0.15 2.62
CA GLU A 42 -9.93 -0.84 3.67
C GLU A 42 -8.61 -1.21 4.33
N PRO A 43 -8.58 -1.34 5.67
CA PRO A 43 -7.37 -1.82 6.36
C PRO A 43 -6.99 -3.21 5.86
N ARG A 44 -5.71 -3.43 5.63
CA ARG A 44 -5.19 -4.70 5.11
C ARG A 44 -3.99 -5.15 5.89
N SER A 45 -3.85 -6.47 6.02
CA SER A 45 -2.71 -7.09 6.68
C SER A 45 -2.05 -8.08 5.75
N PHE A 46 -0.72 -8.10 5.81
CA PHE A 46 0.12 -9.01 5.03
C PHE A 46 1.03 -9.78 5.96
N HIS A 47 1.28 -11.04 5.65
CA HIS A 47 2.13 -11.91 6.45
C HIS A 47 3.08 -12.68 5.55
N ALA A 48 4.32 -12.82 5.99
CA ALA A 48 5.30 -13.63 5.28
C ALA A 48 6.34 -14.17 6.26
N THR A 49 6.88 -15.33 5.95
CA THR A 49 8.04 -15.87 6.63
C THR A 49 9.19 -15.83 5.64
N VAL A 50 10.27 -15.13 6.01
CA VAL A 50 11.39 -14.87 5.12
C VAL A 50 12.62 -15.59 5.68
N PRO A 51 13.30 -16.44 4.87
CA PRO A 51 14.56 -17.04 5.30
C PRO A 51 15.61 -15.97 5.62
N ASN A 52 16.31 -16.11 6.72
CA ASN A 52 17.33 -15.16 7.16
C ASN A 52 18.49 -15.93 7.79
N GLY A 53 19.55 -16.18 7.02
CA GLY A 53 20.66 -17.00 7.48
C GLY A 53 20.22 -18.43 7.73
N ASN A 54 20.49 -18.94 8.94
CA ASN A 54 20.09 -20.30 9.34
C ASN A 54 18.69 -20.34 9.96
N GLY A 55 18.03 -19.21 10.07
CA GLY A 55 16.70 -19.10 10.63
C GLY A 55 15.75 -18.42 9.68
N SER A 56 14.67 -17.89 10.23
CA SER A 56 13.68 -17.12 9.47
C SER A 56 13.15 -15.97 10.31
N ILE A 57 12.62 -14.94 9.64
CA ILE A 57 11.94 -13.83 10.29
C ILE A 57 10.47 -13.88 9.94
N SER A 58 9.63 -13.49 10.90
CA SER A 58 8.19 -13.33 10.70
C SER A 58 7.92 -11.88 10.35
N LEU A 59 7.42 -11.66 9.14
CA LEU A 59 7.15 -10.34 8.61
C LEU A 59 5.66 -10.09 8.65
N ASP A 60 5.26 -9.00 9.33
CA ASP A 60 3.88 -8.55 9.35
C ASP A 60 3.84 -7.13 8.84
N ALA A 61 2.97 -6.89 7.86
CA ALA A 61 2.80 -5.57 7.29
C ALA A 61 1.33 -5.22 7.25
N ASN A 62 1.02 -3.94 7.34
CA ASN A 62 -0.37 -3.49 7.23
C ASN A 62 -0.44 -2.14 6.54
N THR A 63 -1.60 -1.89 5.93
CA THR A 63 -1.93 -0.60 5.35
C THR A 63 -3.28 -0.14 5.89
N HIS A 64 -3.39 1.16 6.16
CA HIS A 64 -4.64 1.77 6.58
C HIS A 64 -4.61 3.28 6.32
N PHE A 65 -5.78 3.89 6.22
CA PHE A 65 -5.86 5.34 6.11
C PHE A 65 -5.54 5.99 7.46
N SER A 66 -4.65 6.98 7.42
CA SER A 66 -4.28 7.80 8.56
C SER A 66 -4.93 9.17 8.40
N LYS A 67 -5.40 9.75 9.53
CA LYS A 67 -5.99 11.10 9.53
C LYS A 67 -4.95 12.17 9.82
N SER A 68 -3.88 11.85 10.53
CA SER A 68 -2.85 12.82 10.92
C SER A 68 -1.50 12.10 11.05
N PRO A 69 -0.59 12.26 10.08
CA PRO A 69 -0.80 12.93 8.79
C PRO A 69 -1.79 12.17 7.91
N ARG A 70 -2.52 12.90 7.06
CA ARG A 70 -3.49 12.30 6.17
C ARG A 70 -2.82 11.51 5.07
N GLY A 71 -3.34 10.31 4.80
CA GLY A 71 -2.86 9.49 3.71
C GLY A 71 -2.95 8.01 4.01
N LEU A 72 -2.35 7.21 3.14
CA LEU A 72 -2.26 5.77 3.32
C LEU A 72 -0.96 5.44 4.04
N ARG A 73 -1.08 4.84 5.23
CA ARG A 73 0.08 4.44 6.04
C ARG A 73 0.41 2.98 5.75
N PHE A 74 1.67 2.74 5.49
CA PHE A 74 2.23 1.40 5.41
C PHE A 74 3.18 1.20 6.60
N SER A 75 2.95 0.13 7.35
CA SER A 75 3.77 -0.23 8.52
C SER A 75 4.27 -1.65 8.37
N VAL A 76 5.51 -1.88 8.79
CA VAL A 76 6.15 -3.20 8.75
C VAL A 76 6.68 -3.54 10.12
N SER A 77 6.38 -4.76 10.60
CA SER A 77 6.92 -5.31 11.83
C SER A 77 7.66 -6.60 11.54
N VAL A 78 8.77 -6.81 12.23
CA VAL A 78 9.55 -8.04 12.16
C VAL A 78 9.58 -8.64 13.55
N ASP A 79 9.13 -9.89 13.66
CA ASP A 79 9.04 -10.63 14.93
C ASP A 79 8.33 -9.81 16.02
N GLY A 80 7.25 -9.09 15.62
CA GLY A 80 6.44 -8.29 16.52
C GLY A 80 6.95 -6.88 16.80
N LYS A 81 8.11 -6.49 16.25
CA LYS A 81 8.67 -5.15 16.44
C LYS A 81 8.53 -4.32 15.18
N GLU A 82 7.88 -3.15 15.28
CA GLU A 82 7.74 -2.24 14.15
C GLU A 82 9.11 -1.67 13.75
N ILE A 83 9.46 -1.83 12.48
CA ILE A 83 10.73 -1.36 11.93
C ILE A 83 10.56 -0.22 10.93
N TYR A 84 9.34 0.02 10.44
CA TYR A 84 9.09 1.02 9.42
C TYR A 84 7.63 1.45 9.45
N SER A 85 7.41 2.74 9.29
CA SER A 85 6.06 3.30 9.12
C SER A 85 6.15 4.60 8.35
N GLU A 86 5.41 4.72 7.25
CA GLU A 86 5.40 5.92 6.43
C GLU A 86 4.02 6.14 5.84
N VAL A 87 3.61 7.41 5.77
CA VAL A 87 2.35 7.83 5.16
C VAL A 87 2.65 8.52 3.84
N LYS A 88 1.95 8.11 2.77
CA LYS A 88 2.01 8.78 1.47
C LYS A 88 0.61 9.21 1.05
N TRP A 89 0.49 10.40 0.51
CA TRP A 89 -0.77 10.99 0.10
C TRP A 89 -0.59 11.95 -1.04
N PRO A 90 -1.57 11.98 -1.96
CA PRO A 90 -2.51 10.90 -2.24
C PRO A 90 -1.85 9.87 -3.17
N PRO A 91 -2.29 8.60 -3.18
CA PRO A 91 -1.88 7.68 -4.23
C PRO A 91 -2.29 8.27 -5.58
N ARG A 92 -1.40 8.26 -6.57
CA ARG A 92 -1.64 8.96 -7.84
C ARG A 92 -2.90 8.50 -8.56
N TRP A 93 -3.17 7.22 -8.56
CA TRP A 93 -4.38 6.69 -9.20
C TRP A 93 -5.66 7.19 -8.54
N TYR A 94 -5.62 7.44 -7.24
CA TYR A 94 -6.76 7.94 -6.48
C TYR A 94 -7.15 9.35 -6.95
N VAL A 95 -6.17 10.19 -7.22
CA VAL A 95 -6.39 11.54 -7.77
C VAL A 95 -7.03 11.45 -9.16
N ALA A 96 -6.54 10.53 -10.00
CA ALA A 96 -7.08 10.33 -11.34
C ALA A 96 -8.55 9.89 -11.31
N VAL A 97 -8.90 8.96 -10.41
CA VAL A 97 -10.28 8.49 -10.24
C VAL A 97 -11.17 9.63 -9.75
N ALA A 98 -10.73 10.40 -8.77
CA ALA A 98 -11.48 11.54 -8.24
C ALA A 98 -11.74 12.59 -9.35
N ALA A 99 -10.72 12.91 -10.15
CA ALA A 99 -10.86 13.84 -11.26
C ALA A 99 -11.87 13.33 -12.31
N ALA A 100 -11.82 12.07 -12.65
CA ALA A 100 -12.75 11.45 -13.60
C ALA A 100 -14.20 11.51 -13.08
N CYS A 101 -14.42 11.23 -11.81
CA CYS A 101 -15.73 11.31 -11.18
C CYS A 101 -16.30 12.74 -11.23
N LEU A 102 -15.46 13.74 -10.95
CA LEU A 102 -15.87 15.14 -11.01
C LEU A 102 -16.24 15.55 -12.43
N MET A 103 -15.50 15.10 -13.43
CA MET A 103 -15.80 15.38 -14.83
C MET A 103 -17.14 14.77 -15.25
N LEU A 104 -17.39 13.51 -14.88
CA LEU A 104 -18.65 12.83 -15.19
C LEU A 104 -19.85 13.55 -14.52
N LEU A 105 -19.70 13.95 -13.26
CA LEU A 105 -20.74 14.68 -12.54
C LEU A 105 -21.05 16.00 -13.23
N SER A 106 -20.04 16.72 -13.68
CA SER A 106 -20.19 17.97 -14.41
C SER A 106 -20.99 17.79 -15.70
N ILE A 107 -20.72 16.71 -16.45
CA ILE A 107 -21.46 16.40 -17.68
C ILE A 107 -22.92 16.10 -17.39
N VAL A 108 -23.20 15.29 -16.36
CA VAL A 108 -24.57 14.93 -15.97
C VAL A 108 -25.37 16.18 -15.58
N VAL A 109 -24.77 17.08 -14.79
CA VAL A 109 -25.43 18.34 -14.40
C VAL A 109 -25.78 19.17 -15.62
N ARG A 110 -24.92 19.25 -16.63
CA ARG A 110 -25.20 19.99 -17.86
C ARG A 110 -26.30 19.36 -18.68
N LEU A 111 -26.42 18.03 -18.68
CA LEU A 111 -27.47 17.34 -19.45
C LEU A 111 -28.85 17.48 -18.83
N VAL A 112 -28.96 17.65 -17.52
CA VAL A 112 -30.26 17.74 -16.83
C VAL A 112 -30.69 19.18 -16.52
N SER A 113 -29.84 20.17 -16.75
CA SER A 113 -30.17 21.59 -16.49
C SER A 113 -30.56 22.36 -17.81
#